data_da3181730eb7e3a5c8d08d16cde384f3
#
_entry.id   da3181730eb7e3a5c8d08d16cde384f3
#
_cell.length_a   1.000
_cell.length_b   1.000
_cell.length_c   1.000
_cell.angle_alpha   90.00
_cell.angle_beta   90.00
_cell.angle_gamma   90.00
#
_symmetry.space_group_name_H-M   'P 1'
#
loop_
_entity.id
_entity.type
_entity.pdbx_description
1 polymer ?
#
loop_
_entity_poly.entity_id
_entity_poly.type
_entity_poly.pdbx_seq_one_letter_code
_entity_poly.pdbx_strand_id
1 'polypeptide(L)'
;MYILIVAIVLLLALLAVKFSDKFGIPSFLLFILLGISFNFFGKDFNNFKFVDEFSSVALLFIMFYGGFGTNLKMAKPVTTQGVIMASAGVVLTSVLTGVFCYFVLKISFVESMLLGSVVGSTDFASVSSILRSKNLNLKYSTASMLEIESGSNDPTAYTMTMIFLSILVGSKTSVFKLILLQVGIGLLIGFVMAKLTEKLIFKIDFSEDGLFTVLIISCALLTFAISKNLGGNAFLSVYVLGIMIGNLEYYRKKEVVFFFDGFSGIMQIGLFFLLGLLANPQSIVKAIPVAFLVMVFITIIARPLASILLLKPFGYKKNQLIVISAAGFRGAAAIAFAIMVINSNAKLSVDLFHIIFVICLLSCLIQGSLFPIICRKTDMIDPDDTVLKTFNYYSSKSDVGFIETQINEHSELVGKKVKEIGLNFDIIVAKIIRNKKLVIPRGDTVICANDTVVIGGKSYFDPTGYGLVEITISDKNNWNGKKLKDIDMIDSELVVMIQAKNGEIIVPTGNVTLNAGDKLIILKETVKF
;
A
#
# COMPACT_ATOMS: atom_id res chain seq x y z
N MET A 1 -11.09 -7.68 28.16
CA MET A 1 -10.79 -8.94 27.45
C MET A 1 -10.53 -8.70 25.95
N TYR A 2 -11.42 -8.06 25.19
CA TYR A 2 -11.23 -7.83 23.73
C TYR A 2 -9.98 -7.01 23.38
N ILE A 3 -9.71 -5.92 24.11
CA ILE A 3 -8.51 -5.08 23.90
C ILE A 3 -7.22 -5.89 24.05
N LEU A 4 -7.16 -6.78 25.07
CA LEU A 4 -6.00 -7.65 25.29
C LEU A 4 -5.81 -8.62 24.10
N ILE A 5 -6.90 -9.20 23.57
CA ILE A 5 -6.84 -10.09 22.40
C ILE A 5 -6.30 -9.33 21.19
N VAL A 6 -6.84 -8.14 20.91
CA VAL A 6 -6.37 -7.29 19.80
C VAL A 6 -4.87 -6.95 19.96
N ALA A 7 -4.43 -6.58 21.15
CA ALA A 7 -3.02 -6.26 21.41
C ALA A 7 -2.11 -7.49 21.18
N ILE A 8 -2.50 -8.66 21.69
CA ILE A 8 -1.75 -9.91 21.48
C ILE A 8 -1.70 -10.26 20.00
N VAL A 9 -2.83 -10.19 19.28
CA VAL A 9 -2.89 -10.49 17.85
C VAL A 9 -1.98 -9.57 17.05
N LEU A 10 -1.97 -8.25 17.32
CA LEU A 10 -1.09 -7.31 16.64
C LEU A 10 0.38 -7.61 16.91
N LEU A 11 0.77 -7.90 18.16
CA LEU A 11 2.14 -8.28 18.51
C LEU A 11 2.57 -9.57 17.81
N LEU A 12 1.73 -10.62 17.83
CA LEU A 12 2.02 -11.87 17.15
C LEU A 12 2.09 -11.69 15.63
N ALA A 13 1.24 -10.83 15.06
CA ALA A 13 1.28 -10.50 13.64
C ALA A 13 2.59 -9.79 13.25
N LEU A 14 3.11 -8.87 14.06
CA LEU A 14 4.41 -8.22 13.82
C LEU A 14 5.56 -9.24 13.85
N LEU A 15 5.53 -10.19 14.79
CA LEU A 15 6.49 -11.30 14.83
C LEU A 15 6.36 -12.19 13.59
N ALA A 16 5.11 -12.45 13.15
CA ALA A 16 4.83 -13.21 11.94
C ALA A 16 5.36 -12.51 10.68
N VAL A 17 5.27 -11.18 10.56
CA VAL A 17 5.89 -10.42 9.46
C VAL A 17 7.40 -10.62 9.44
N LYS A 18 8.07 -10.47 10.58
CA LYS A 18 9.53 -10.69 10.68
C LYS A 18 9.94 -12.13 10.31
N PHE A 19 9.11 -13.10 10.67
CA PHE A 19 9.31 -14.51 10.29
C PHE A 19 9.08 -14.70 8.78
N SER A 20 8.03 -14.11 8.24
CA SER A 20 7.71 -14.08 6.80
C SER A 20 8.90 -13.59 5.97
N ASP A 21 9.49 -12.46 6.34
CA ASP A 21 10.64 -11.88 5.64
C ASP A 21 11.85 -12.81 5.64
N LYS A 22 12.08 -13.52 6.74
CA LYS A 22 13.21 -14.47 6.87
C LYS A 22 13.03 -15.71 5.98
N PHE A 23 11.82 -16.25 5.90
CA PHE A 23 11.54 -17.50 5.19
C PHE A 23 10.96 -17.30 3.78
N GLY A 24 10.56 -16.07 3.43
CA GLY A 24 9.94 -15.72 2.15
C GLY A 24 8.55 -16.32 1.96
N ILE A 25 7.82 -16.54 3.06
CA ILE A 25 6.41 -16.98 3.07
C ILE A 25 5.54 -15.72 3.16
N PRO A 26 4.48 -15.55 2.37
CA PRO A 26 3.60 -14.38 2.51
C PRO A 26 3.04 -14.24 3.92
N SER A 27 3.17 -13.04 4.52
CA SER A 27 2.82 -12.77 5.93
C SER A 27 1.35 -13.03 6.26
N PHE A 28 0.46 -12.77 5.31
CA PHE A 28 -0.98 -12.98 5.52
C PHE A 28 -1.36 -14.45 5.77
N LEU A 29 -0.60 -15.43 5.26
CA LEU A 29 -0.80 -16.85 5.59
C LEU A 29 -0.61 -17.09 7.10
N LEU A 30 0.36 -16.41 7.69
CA LEU A 30 0.61 -16.50 9.13
C LEU A 30 -0.51 -15.83 9.93
N PHE A 31 -1.09 -14.73 9.41
CA PHE A 31 -2.25 -14.09 10.05
C PHE A 31 -3.49 -15.00 10.02
N ILE A 32 -3.72 -15.70 8.91
CA ILE A 32 -4.78 -16.72 8.80
C ILE A 32 -4.54 -17.84 9.79
N LEU A 33 -3.33 -18.37 9.88
CA LEU A 33 -2.98 -19.43 10.82
C LEU A 33 -3.17 -19.00 12.29
N LEU A 34 -2.83 -17.74 12.61
CA LEU A 34 -3.12 -17.15 13.91
C LEU A 34 -4.64 -17.15 14.17
N GLY A 35 -5.46 -16.74 13.22
CA GLY A 35 -6.91 -16.75 13.34
C GLY A 35 -7.46 -18.15 13.60
N ILE A 36 -7.04 -19.16 12.82
CA ILE A 36 -7.41 -20.56 13.01
C ILE A 36 -6.97 -21.06 14.40
N SER A 37 -5.76 -20.73 14.83
CA SER A 37 -5.24 -21.13 16.14
C SER A 37 -6.07 -20.54 17.29
N PHE A 38 -6.50 -19.28 17.18
CA PHE A 38 -7.37 -18.66 18.18
C PHE A 38 -8.77 -19.29 18.22
N ASN A 39 -9.28 -19.75 17.09
CA ASN A 39 -10.56 -20.49 17.06
C ASN A 39 -10.46 -21.84 17.82
N PHE A 40 -9.30 -22.49 17.79
CA PHE A 40 -9.04 -23.73 18.53
C PHE A 40 -9.08 -23.56 20.06
N PHE A 41 -8.62 -22.37 20.55
CA PHE A 41 -8.54 -22.05 21.97
C PHE A 41 -9.76 -21.29 22.50
N GLY A 42 -10.66 -20.85 21.64
CA GLY A 42 -11.83 -20.03 21.96
C GLY A 42 -13.17 -20.75 21.76
N LYS A 43 -14.26 -20.04 22.05
CA LYS A 43 -15.60 -20.43 21.62
C LYS A 43 -15.71 -20.21 20.11
N ASP A 44 -16.39 -21.13 19.40
CA ASP A 44 -16.68 -21.02 17.99
C ASP A 44 -17.13 -19.60 17.61
N PHE A 45 -16.25 -18.85 16.95
CA PHE A 45 -16.56 -17.53 16.46
C PHE A 45 -17.31 -17.67 15.12
N ASN A 46 -18.56 -17.28 15.11
CA ASN A 46 -19.46 -17.52 13.98
C ASN A 46 -20.21 -16.24 13.55
N ASN A 47 -19.56 -15.07 13.71
CA ASN A 47 -20.17 -13.80 13.40
C ASN A 47 -19.76 -13.30 12.00
N PHE A 48 -20.34 -13.95 10.97
CA PHE A 48 -20.13 -13.58 9.56
C PHE A 48 -20.49 -12.12 9.26
N LYS A 49 -21.54 -11.58 9.92
CA LYS A 49 -21.95 -10.18 9.71
C LYS A 49 -20.88 -9.20 10.15
N PHE A 50 -20.31 -9.38 11.34
CA PHE A 50 -19.23 -8.52 11.81
C PHE A 50 -18.01 -8.59 10.90
N VAL A 51 -17.65 -9.80 10.44
CA VAL A 51 -16.49 -9.98 9.56
C VAL A 51 -16.74 -9.36 8.18
N ASP A 52 -17.97 -9.41 7.65
CA ASP A 52 -18.35 -8.74 6.40
C ASP A 52 -18.23 -7.22 6.50
N GLU A 53 -18.77 -6.63 7.58
CA GLU A 53 -18.67 -5.20 7.84
C GLU A 53 -17.20 -4.76 7.97
N PHE A 54 -16.40 -5.48 8.76
CA PHE A 54 -14.96 -5.21 8.90
C PHE A 54 -14.21 -5.38 7.58
N SER A 55 -14.48 -6.47 6.84
CA SER A 55 -13.87 -6.75 5.55
C SER A 55 -14.17 -5.67 4.53
N SER A 56 -15.40 -5.15 4.51
CA SER A 56 -15.81 -4.06 3.63
C SER A 56 -15.00 -2.78 3.92
N VAL A 57 -14.80 -2.44 5.20
CA VAL A 57 -13.98 -1.28 5.61
C VAL A 57 -12.51 -1.51 5.32
N ALA A 58 -12.00 -2.71 5.61
CA ALA A 58 -10.60 -3.06 5.33
C ALA A 58 -10.30 -2.99 3.83
N LEU A 59 -11.15 -3.61 2.99
CA LEU A 59 -11.00 -3.55 1.54
C LEU A 59 -11.12 -2.13 0.99
N LEU A 60 -12.00 -1.29 1.53
CA LEU A 60 -12.09 0.13 1.16
C LEU A 60 -10.72 0.80 1.27
N PHE A 61 -10.06 0.67 2.43
CA PHE A 61 -8.76 1.31 2.65
C PHE A 61 -7.62 0.67 1.85
N ILE A 62 -7.64 -0.65 1.71
CA ILE A 62 -6.68 -1.37 0.87
C ILE A 62 -6.82 -0.94 -0.59
N MET A 63 -8.05 -0.83 -1.11
CA MET A 63 -8.32 -0.37 -2.47
C MET A 63 -7.94 1.08 -2.68
N PHE A 64 -8.29 1.96 -1.72
CA PHE A 64 -7.88 3.36 -1.75
C PHE A 64 -6.37 3.48 -1.82
N TYR A 65 -5.65 2.81 -0.92
CA TYR A 65 -4.19 2.87 -0.87
C TYR A 65 -3.54 2.25 -2.10
N GLY A 66 -4.08 1.14 -2.63
CA GLY A 66 -3.65 0.55 -3.88
C GLY A 66 -3.75 1.52 -5.06
N GLY A 67 -4.90 2.20 -5.20
CA GLY A 67 -5.07 3.26 -6.19
C GLY A 67 -4.16 4.45 -5.96
N PHE A 68 -4.08 4.93 -4.72
CA PHE A 68 -3.25 6.07 -4.31
C PHE A 68 -1.76 5.84 -4.57
N GLY A 69 -1.29 4.61 -4.38
CA GLY A 69 0.09 4.20 -4.64
C GLY A 69 0.44 4.08 -6.12
N THR A 70 -0.54 3.94 -7.01
CA THR A 70 -0.30 3.70 -8.44
C THR A 70 0.19 4.95 -9.16
N ASN A 71 1.44 4.95 -9.64
CA ASN A 71 2.02 6.05 -10.40
C ASN A 71 1.67 5.94 -11.89
N LEU A 72 0.69 6.72 -12.35
CA LEU A 72 0.22 6.69 -13.74
C LEU A 72 1.29 7.06 -14.76
N LYS A 73 2.24 7.96 -14.44
CA LYS A 73 3.31 8.35 -15.37
C LYS A 73 4.24 7.19 -15.67
N MET A 74 4.61 6.43 -14.64
CA MET A 74 5.49 5.25 -14.79
C MET A 74 4.74 4.03 -15.34
N ALA A 75 3.46 3.92 -15.01
CA ALA A 75 2.58 2.85 -15.47
C ALA A 75 2.13 3.00 -16.93
N LYS A 76 2.22 4.22 -17.50
CA LYS A 76 1.71 4.56 -18.84
C LYS A 76 2.01 3.53 -19.95
N PRO A 77 3.22 2.95 -20.05
CA PRO A 77 3.53 1.98 -21.11
C PRO A 77 2.68 0.70 -21.06
N VAL A 78 2.20 0.30 -19.87
CA VAL A 78 1.50 -0.97 -19.61
C VAL A 78 0.08 -0.79 -19.08
N THR A 79 -0.40 0.46 -18.95
CA THR A 79 -1.72 0.76 -18.37
C THR A 79 -2.85 0.10 -19.15
N THR A 80 -2.84 0.21 -20.46
CA THR A 80 -3.90 -0.39 -21.31
C THR A 80 -3.99 -1.90 -21.13
N GLN A 81 -2.85 -2.58 -21.12
CA GLN A 81 -2.77 -4.03 -20.96
C GLN A 81 -3.18 -4.45 -19.53
N GLY A 82 -2.75 -3.70 -18.51
CA GLY A 82 -3.16 -3.92 -17.12
C GLY A 82 -4.67 -3.78 -16.95
N VAL A 83 -5.28 -2.73 -17.49
CA VAL A 83 -6.74 -2.51 -17.44
C VAL A 83 -7.52 -3.58 -18.20
N ILE A 84 -7.04 -4.01 -19.37
CA ILE A 84 -7.67 -5.11 -20.13
C ILE A 84 -7.64 -6.41 -19.31
N MET A 85 -6.53 -6.72 -18.67
CA MET A 85 -6.44 -7.90 -17.81
C MET A 85 -7.28 -7.76 -16.53
N ALA A 86 -7.35 -6.59 -15.94
CA ALA A 86 -8.18 -6.31 -14.76
C ALA A 86 -9.70 -6.33 -15.07
N SER A 87 -10.10 -6.16 -16.31
CA SER A 87 -11.51 -6.17 -16.73
C SER A 87 -11.84 -7.44 -17.54
N ALA A 88 -11.51 -7.47 -18.83
CA ALA A 88 -11.79 -8.61 -19.70
C ALA A 88 -11.08 -9.90 -19.23
N GLY A 89 -9.87 -9.80 -18.68
CA GLY A 89 -9.13 -10.95 -18.12
C GLY A 89 -9.83 -11.58 -16.94
N VAL A 90 -10.36 -10.75 -16.01
CA VAL A 90 -11.17 -11.23 -14.88
C VAL A 90 -12.46 -11.88 -15.37
N VAL A 91 -13.21 -11.21 -16.27
CA VAL A 91 -14.45 -11.77 -16.82
C VAL A 91 -14.19 -13.12 -17.47
N LEU A 92 -13.18 -13.21 -18.34
CA LEU A 92 -12.85 -14.46 -19.03
C LEU A 92 -12.42 -15.56 -18.06
N THR A 93 -11.56 -15.26 -17.11
CA THR A 93 -11.13 -16.21 -16.07
C THR A 93 -12.31 -16.68 -15.23
N SER A 94 -13.19 -15.76 -14.82
CA SER A 94 -14.39 -16.05 -14.02
C SER A 94 -15.36 -16.97 -14.78
N VAL A 95 -15.63 -16.66 -16.05
CA VAL A 95 -16.53 -17.46 -16.90
C VAL A 95 -15.94 -18.85 -17.14
N LEU A 96 -14.67 -18.96 -17.52
CA LEU A 96 -14.01 -20.25 -17.73
C LEU A 96 -14.06 -21.10 -16.45
N THR A 97 -13.77 -20.49 -15.29
CA THR A 97 -13.83 -21.19 -13.99
C THR A 97 -15.26 -21.60 -13.64
N GLY A 98 -16.23 -20.73 -13.86
CA GLY A 98 -17.65 -21.03 -13.64
C GLY A 98 -18.14 -22.19 -14.52
N VAL A 99 -17.80 -22.16 -15.82
CA VAL A 99 -18.13 -23.28 -16.75
C VAL A 99 -17.48 -24.58 -16.29
N PHE A 100 -16.22 -24.54 -15.88
CA PHE A 100 -15.54 -25.73 -15.32
C PHE A 100 -16.25 -26.26 -14.08
N CYS A 101 -16.59 -25.39 -13.12
CA CYS A 101 -17.31 -25.78 -11.90
C CYS A 101 -18.69 -26.39 -12.23
N TYR A 102 -19.42 -25.85 -13.20
CA TYR A 102 -20.70 -26.39 -13.64
C TYR A 102 -20.60 -27.85 -14.09
N PHE A 103 -19.62 -28.16 -14.95
CA PHE A 103 -19.45 -29.52 -15.46
C PHE A 103 -18.84 -30.49 -14.45
N VAL A 104 -17.91 -30.02 -13.61
CA VAL A 104 -17.12 -30.88 -12.70
C VAL A 104 -17.80 -31.03 -11.36
N LEU A 105 -18.29 -29.94 -10.75
CA LEU A 105 -18.95 -29.99 -9.43
C LEU A 105 -20.43 -30.34 -9.53
N LYS A 106 -21.02 -30.29 -10.74
CA LYS A 106 -22.43 -30.58 -10.99
C LYS A 106 -23.41 -29.77 -10.14
N ILE A 107 -23.04 -28.53 -9.82
CA ILE A 107 -23.87 -27.54 -9.14
C ILE A 107 -24.60 -26.66 -10.15
N SER A 108 -25.55 -25.84 -9.70
CA SER A 108 -26.32 -25.00 -10.61
C SER A 108 -25.41 -24.04 -11.41
N PHE A 109 -25.81 -23.68 -12.62
CA PHE A 109 -25.02 -22.79 -13.48
C PHE A 109 -24.74 -21.44 -12.80
N VAL A 110 -25.75 -20.89 -12.12
CA VAL A 110 -25.63 -19.58 -11.44
C VAL A 110 -24.66 -19.65 -10.27
N GLU A 111 -24.71 -20.70 -9.45
CA GLU A 111 -23.75 -20.92 -8.35
C GLU A 111 -22.33 -21.13 -8.87
N SER A 112 -22.18 -21.88 -9.96
CA SER A 112 -20.88 -22.10 -10.60
C SER A 112 -20.27 -20.80 -11.09
N MET A 113 -21.06 -19.95 -11.76
CA MET A 113 -20.64 -18.64 -12.22
C MET A 113 -20.34 -17.69 -11.05
N LEU A 114 -21.10 -17.77 -9.95
CA LEU A 114 -20.85 -17.04 -8.72
C LEU A 114 -19.50 -17.45 -8.11
N LEU A 115 -19.21 -18.74 -8.00
CA LEU A 115 -17.92 -19.24 -7.52
C LEU A 115 -16.77 -18.74 -8.42
N GLY A 116 -16.91 -18.86 -9.75
CA GLY A 116 -15.94 -18.34 -10.71
C GLY A 116 -15.71 -16.83 -10.59
N SER A 117 -16.77 -16.07 -10.32
CA SER A 117 -16.69 -14.60 -10.15
C SER A 117 -15.95 -14.22 -8.89
N VAL A 118 -16.24 -14.87 -7.77
CA VAL A 118 -15.59 -14.61 -6.47
C VAL A 118 -14.09 -14.90 -6.54
N VAL A 119 -13.68 -16.00 -7.19
CA VAL A 119 -12.25 -16.31 -7.36
C VAL A 119 -11.60 -15.57 -8.53
N GLY A 120 -12.33 -14.73 -9.26
CA GLY A 120 -11.81 -14.00 -10.42
C GLY A 120 -10.72 -12.98 -10.09
N SER A 121 -10.77 -12.38 -8.90
CA SER A 121 -9.79 -11.40 -8.41
C SER A 121 -8.42 -12.03 -8.17
N THR A 122 -7.33 -11.27 -8.44
CA THR A 122 -5.94 -11.65 -8.14
C THR A 122 -5.32 -10.69 -7.12
N ASP A 123 -4.39 -11.17 -6.32
CA ASP A 123 -3.77 -10.44 -5.23
C ASP A 123 -2.33 -10.03 -5.54
N PHE A 124 -2.13 -8.75 -5.86
CA PHE A 124 -0.81 -8.20 -6.08
C PHE A 124 0.02 -8.07 -4.79
N ALA A 125 -0.62 -7.91 -3.62
CA ALA A 125 0.11 -7.78 -2.36
C ALA A 125 0.99 -9.01 -2.12
N SER A 126 0.48 -10.20 -2.43
CA SER A 126 1.24 -11.46 -2.38
C SER A 126 2.38 -11.49 -3.40
N VAL A 127 2.11 -11.08 -4.66
CA VAL A 127 3.14 -11.01 -5.71
C VAL A 127 4.25 -10.04 -5.32
N SER A 128 3.88 -8.83 -4.90
CA SER A 128 4.84 -7.78 -4.54
C SER A 128 5.69 -8.16 -3.33
N SER A 129 5.08 -8.80 -2.32
CA SER A 129 5.79 -9.30 -1.14
C SER A 129 6.87 -10.33 -1.53
N ILE A 130 6.55 -11.27 -2.44
CA ILE A 130 7.51 -12.26 -2.92
C ILE A 130 8.60 -11.61 -3.76
N LEU A 131 8.26 -10.69 -4.66
CA LEU A 131 9.24 -9.98 -5.49
C LEU A 131 10.21 -9.18 -4.63
N ARG A 132 9.72 -8.48 -3.60
CA ARG A 132 10.55 -7.70 -2.66
C ARG A 132 11.41 -8.59 -1.78
N SER A 133 10.85 -9.60 -1.12
CA SER A 133 11.59 -10.46 -0.19
C SER A 133 12.73 -11.24 -0.87
N LYS A 134 12.62 -11.47 -2.19
CA LYS A 134 13.62 -12.16 -2.99
C LYS A 134 14.44 -11.24 -3.90
N ASN A 135 14.26 -9.90 -3.81
CA ASN A 135 14.90 -8.90 -4.68
C ASN A 135 14.76 -9.24 -6.18
N LEU A 136 13.57 -9.62 -6.61
CA LEU A 136 13.29 -10.01 -7.99
C LEU A 136 12.65 -8.86 -8.76
N ASN A 137 13.33 -8.36 -9.78
CA ASN A 137 12.77 -7.48 -10.79
C ASN A 137 12.32 -8.26 -12.01
N LEU A 138 11.25 -7.81 -12.65
CA LEU A 138 10.74 -8.46 -13.84
C LEU A 138 10.98 -7.59 -15.09
N LYS A 139 11.59 -8.21 -16.11
CA LYS A 139 11.83 -7.60 -17.43
C LYS A 139 10.54 -7.08 -18.07
N TYR A 140 10.68 -6.10 -18.97
CA TYR A 140 9.60 -5.56 -19.82
C TYR A 140 8.44 -4.94 -19.03
N SER A 141 8.72 -4.27 -17.90
CA SER A 141 7.70 -3.66 -17.03
C SER A 141 6.57 -4.62 -16.61
N THR A 142 6.88 -5.93 -16.55
CA THR A 142 5.89 -6.96 -16.20
C THR A 142 5.39 -6.79 -14.76
N ALA A 143 6.24 -6.37 -13.82
CA ALA A 143 5.82 -6.07 -12.45
C ALA A 143 4.80 -4.94 -12.40
N SER A 144 5.05 -3.85 -13.15
CA SER A 144 4.13 -2.71 -13.25
C SER A 144 2.77 -3.09 -13.87
N MET A 145 2.79 -3.97 -14.86
CA MET A 145 1.56 -4.48 -15.48
C MET A 145 0.74 -5.30 -14.48
N LEU A 146 1.39 -6.20 -13.73
CA LEU A 146 0.75 -7.00 -12.69
C LEU A 146 0.18 -6.14 -11.56
N GLU A 147 0.87 -5.05 -11.21
CA GLU A 147 0.41 -4.09 -10.22
C GLU A 147 -0.89 -3.39 -10.65
N ILE A 148 -0.95 -2.89 -11.88
CA ILE A 148 -2.17 -2.27 -12.42
C ILE A 148 -3.29 -3.29 -12.50
N GLU A 149 -2.99 -4.48 -13.03
CA GLU A 149 -3.97 -5.55 -13.14
C GLU A 149 -4.58 -5.88 -11.78
N SER A 150 -3.76 -6.27 -10.82
CA SER A 150 -4.25 -6.74 -9.52
C SER A 150 -4.78 -5.63 -8.62
N GLY A 151 -4.29 -4.39 -8.79
CA GLY A 151 -4.84 -3.23 -8.07
C GLY A 151 -6.23 -2.81 -8.56
N SER A 152 -6.62 -3.15 -9.80
CA SER A 152 -7.89 -2.73 -10.40
C SER A 152 -8.86 -3.87 -10.76
N ASN A 153 -8.52 -5.12 -10.48
CA ASN A 153 -9.35 -6.29 -10.83
C ASN A 153 -10.49 -6.58 -9.82
N ASP A 154 -10.31 -6.24 -8.55
CA ASP A 154 -11.30 -6.49 -7.51
C ASP A 154 -12.67 -5.85 -7.80
N PRO A 155 -12.75 -4.59 -8.28
CA PRO A 155 -14.02 -4.01 -8.72
C PRO A 155 -14.74 -4.81 -9.80
N THR A 156 -14.00 -5.43 -10.72
CA THR A 156 -14.58 -6.28 -11.78
C THR A 156 -15.12 -7.58 -11.18
N ALA A 157 -14.34 -8.26 -10.35
CA ALA A 157 -14.75 -9.48 -9.67
C ALA A 157 -15.96 -9.22 -8.75
N TYR A 158 -15.96 -8.10 -8.02
CA TYR A 158 -17.11 -7.67 -7.22
C TYR A 158 -18.36 -7.47 -8.08
N THR A 159 -18.25 -6.75 -9.21
CA THR A 159 -19.38 -6.52 -10.12
C THR A 159 -19.94 -7.84 -10.65
N MET A 160 -19.08 -8.77 -11.08
CA MET A 160 -19.48 -10.10 -11.53
C MET A 160 -20.17 -10.89 -10.42
N THR A 161 -19.62 -10.85 -9.20
CA THR A 161 -20.22 -11.48 -8.01
C THR A 161 -21.62 -10.94 -7.73
N MET A 162 -21.80 -9.60 -7.77
CA MET A 162 -23.10 -8.96 -7.56
C MET A 162 -24.12 -9.33 -8.64
N ILE A 163 -23.70 -9.49 -9.89
CA ILE A 163 -24.58 -9.94 -10.98
C ILE A 163 -25.11 -11.34 -10.70
N PHE A 164 -24.23 -12.30 -10.45
CA PHE A 164 -24.67 -13.70 -10.24
C PHE A 164 -25.39 -13.87 -8.90
N LEU A 165 -25.01 -13.13 -7.87
CA LEU A 165 -25.73 -13.08 -6.61
C LEU A 165 -27.16 -12.54 -6.80
N SER A 166 -27.31 -11.45 -7.55
CA SER A 166 -28.63 -10.86 -7.86
C SER A 166 -29.54 -11.85 -8.61
N ILE A 167 -28.98 -12.63 -9.54
CA ILE A 167 -29.71 -13.68 -10.25
C ILE A 167 -30.11 -14.80 -9.28
N LEU A 168 -29.17 -15.23 -8.42
CA LEU A 168 -29.39 -16.32 -7.46
C LEU A 168 -30.50 -16.01 -6.45
N VAL A 169 -30.55 -14.77 -5.98
CA VAL A 169 -31.56 -14.26 -5.03
C VAL A 169 -32.90 -13.96 -5.73
N GLY A 170 -32.96 -14.09 -7.06
CA GLY A 170 -34.20 -13.85 -7.82
C GLY A 170 -34.56 -12.36 -7.99
N SER A 171 -33.58 -11.48 -8.00
CA SER A 171 -33.81 -10.05 -8.24
C SER A 171 -34.37 -9.82 -9.64
N LYS A 172 -35.36 -8.93 -9.75
CA LYS A 172 -35.95 -8.52 -11.04
C LYS A 172 -35.08 -7.52 -11.83
N THR A 173 -33.92 -7.11 -11.28
CA THR A 173 -33.05 -6.12 -11.93
C THR A 173 -32.34 -6.72 -13.13
N SER A 174 -32.44 -6.08 -14.29
CA SER A 174 -31.73 -6.52 -15.50
C SER A 174 -30.21 -6.50 -15.27
N VAL A 175 -29.53 -7.51 -15.77
CA VAL A 175 -28.04 -7.62 -15.74
C VAL A 175 -27.38 -6.38 -16.37
N PHE A 176 -27.92 -5.90 -17.50
CA PHE A 176 -27.42 -4.69 -18.15
C PHE A 176 -27.52 -3.46 -17.26
N LYS A 177 -28.67 -3.30 -16.57
CA LYS A 177 -28.86 -2.21 -15.60
C LYS A 177 -27.90 -2.32 -14.43
N LEU A 178 -27.63 -3.53 -13.93
CA LEU A 178 -26.64 -3.77 -12.85
C LEU A 178 -25.24 -3.37 -13.29
N ILE A 179 -24.80 -3.76 -14.49
CA ILE A 179 -23.49 -3.37 -15.01
C ILE A 179 -23.40 -1.85 -15.13
N LEU A 180 -24.44 -1.21 -15.72
CA LEU A 180 -24.46 0.24 -15.87
C LEU A 180 -24.40 0.98 -14.51
N LEU A 181 -25.15 0.51 -13.53
CA LEU A 181 -25.12 1.08 -12.17
C LEU A 181 -23.76 0.84 -11.52
N GLN A 182 -23.29 -0.40 -11.48
CA GLN A 182 -22.04 -0.75 -10.79
C GLN A 182 -20.84 0.01 -11.38
N VAL A 183 -20.66 -0.05 -12.70
CA VAL A 183 -19.51 0.58 -13.36
C VAL A 183 -19.74 2.08 -13.57
N GLY A 184 -20.91 2.48 -14.08
CA GLY A 184 -21.19 3.88 -14.42
C GLY A 184 -21.24 4.78 -13.19
N ILE A 185 -22.03 4.43 -12.16
CA ILE A 185 -22.09 5.19 -10.91
C ILE A 185 -20.75 5.08 -10.17
N GLY A 186 -20.13 3.90 -10.17
CA GLY A 186 -18.84 3.69 -9.55
C GLY A 186 -17.77 4.66 -10.06
N LEU A 187 -17.61 4.76 -11.38
CA LEU A 187 -16.67 5.70 -12.02
C LEU A 187 -17.07 7.15 -11.80
N LEU A 188 -18.36 7.48 -11.97
CA LEU A 188 -18.84 8.85 -11.82
C LEU A 188 -18.60 9.39 -10.41
N ILE A 189 -19.01 8.64 -9.39
CA ILE A 189 -18.82 9.06 -7.99
C ILE A 189 -17.35 9.13 -7.64
N GLY A 190 -16.54 8.14 -8.06
CA GLY A 190 -15.09 8.18 -7.85
C GLY A 190 -14.45 9.44 -8.44
N PHE A 191 -14.81 9.79 -9.67
CA PHE A 191 -14.30 10.98 -10.35
C PHE A 191 -14.78 12.30 -9.69
N VAL A 192 -16.07 12.42 -9.42
CA VAL A 192 -16.64 13.63 -8.79
C VAL A 192 -16.04 13.86 -7.41
N MET A 193 -15.98 12.81 -6.59
CA MET A 193 -15.40 12.89 -5.25
C MET A 193 -13.90 13.16 -5.28
N ALA A 194 -13.17 12.64 -6.27
CA ALA A 194 -11.76 12.97 -6.45
C ALA A 194 -11.57 14.46 -6.75
N LYS A 195 -12.40 15.05 -7.63
CA LYS A 195 -12.34 16.50 -7.92
C LYS A 195 -12.73 17.37 -6.72
N LEU A 196 -13.70 16.92 -5.93
CA LEU A 196 -14.04 17.61 -4.67
C LEU A 196 -12.88 17.53 -3.67
N THR A 197 -12.31 16.35 -3.49
CA THR A 197 -11.17 16.14 -2.60
C THR A 197 -9.94 16.94 -3.04
N GLU A 198 -9.63 16.97 -4.34
CA GLU A 198 -8.58 17.82 -4.91
C GLU A 198 -8.79 19.29 -4.53
N LYS A 199 -10.02 19.81 -4.72
CA LYS A 199 -10.34 21.18 -4.35
C LYS A 199 -10.20 21.46 -2.85
N LEU A 200 -10.57 20.50 -1.99
CA LEU A 200 -10.42 20.61 -0.54
C LEU A 200 -8.92 20.61 -0.15
N ILE A 201 -8.11 19.74 -0.73
CA ILE A 201 -6.65 19.64 -0.51
C ILE A 201 -5.96 21.00 -0.75
N PHE A 202 -6.32 21.69 -1.85
CA PHE A 202 -5.68 22.96 -2.20
C PHE A 202 -6.32 24.19 -1.56
N LYS A 203 -7.53 24.08 -0.98
CA LYS A 203 -8.24 25.20 -0.40
C LYS A 203 -8.12 25.28 1.13
N ILE A 204 -8.03 24.12 1.78
CA ILE A 204 -8.03 24.04 3.25
C ILE A 204 -6.58 23.91 3.71
N ASP A 205 -6.16 24.85 4.54
CA ASP A 205 -4.89 24.77 5.26
C ASP A 205 -5.19 24.42 6.73
N PHE A 206 -4.63 23.31 7.18
CA PHE A 206 -4.77 22.87 8.56
C PHE A 206 -3.51 23.24 9.34
N SER A 207 -3.70 23.76 10.53
CA SER A 207 -2.59 24.08 11.44
C SER A 207 -1.88 22.83 11.96
N GLU A 208 -2.58 21.68 12.02
CA GLU A 208 -2.08 20.41 12.48
C GLU A 208 -1.95 19.41 11.33
N ASP A 209 -0.80 18.77 11.22
CA ASP A 209 -0.47 17.86 10.13
C ASP A 209 -1.39 16.64 10.06
N GLY A 210 -1.78 16.07 11.21
CA GLY A 210 -2.66 14.90 11.29
C GLY A 210 -4.06 15.12 10.71
N LEU A 211 -4.61 16.34 10.75
CA LEU A 211 -5.95 16.65 10.27
C LEU A 211 -6.08 16.50 8.76
N PHE A 212 -4.98 16.69 8.03
CA PHE A 212 -4.96 16.48 6.59
C PHE A 212 -5.23 15.01 6.22
N THR A 213 -4.64 14.09 6.95
CA THR A 213 -4.88 12.65 6.78
C THR A 213 -6.33 12.27 7.11
N VAL A 214 -6.91 12.88 8.18
CA VAL A 214 -8.31 12.70 8.54
C VAL A 214 -9.25 13.18 7.42
N LEU A 215 -8.93 14.29 6.74
CA LEU A 215 -9.68 14.75 5.57
C LEU A 215 -9.71 13.67 4.48
N ILE A 216 -8.55 13.08 4.14
CA ILE A 216 -8.46 12.03 3.10
C ILE A 216 -9.26 10.79 3.50
N ILE A 217 -9.16 10.35 4.75
CA ILE A 217 -9.97 9.24 5.30
C ILE A 217 -11.46 9.53 5.14
N SER A 218 -11.89 10.73 5.55
CA SER A 218 -13.30 11.14 5.49
C SER A 218 -13.82 11.15 4.05
N CYS A 219 -13.02 11.65 3.09
CA CYS A 219 -13.37 11.64 1.68
C CYS A 219 -13.47 10.21 1.12
N ALA A 220 -12.57 9.30 1.52
CA ALA A 220 -12.63 7.90 1.09
C ALA A 220 -13.89 7.19 1.63
N LEU A 221 -14.20 7.35 2.92
CA LEU A 221 -15.41 6.80 3.55
C LEU A 221 -16.68 7.37 2.90
N LEU A 222 -16.73 8.68 2.67
CA LEU A 222 -17.88 9.33 2.05
C LEU A 222 -18.09 8.86 0.60
N THR A 223 -17.00 8.72 -0.17
CA THR A 223 -17.03 8.18 -1.53
C THR A 223 -17.62 6.78 -1.56
N PHE A 224 -17.15 5.91 -0.67
CA PHE A 224 -17.66 4.55 -0.54
C PHE A 224 -19.15 4.54 -0.20
N ALA A 225 -19.55 5.29 0.83
CA ALA A 225 -20.92 5.34 1.30
C ALA A 225 -21.89 5.89 0.24
N ILE A 226 -21.54 6.98 -0.45
CA ILE A 226 -22.37 7.56 -1.51
C ILE A 226 -22.53 6.59 -2.66
N SER A 227 -21.43 6.00 -3.15
CA SER A 227 -21.48 5.06 -4.26
C SER A 227 -22.32 3.82 -3.92
N LYS A 228 -22.13 3.24 -2.74
CA LYS A 228 -22.91 2.08 -2.26
C LYS A 228 -24.41 2.38 -2.19
N ASN A 229 -24.77 3.54 -1.62
CA ASN A 229 -26.19 3.94 -1.48
C ASN A 229 -26.87 4.22 -2.83
N LEU A 230 -26.12 4.66 -3.84
CA LEU A 230 -26.63 4.88 -5.20
C LEU A 230 -26.62 3.60 -6.05
N GLY A 231 -26.21 2.45 -5.49
CA GLY A 231 -26.14 1.16 -6.20
C GLY A 231 -24.94 1.01 -7.12
N GLY A 232 -23.94 1.88 -6.97
CA GLY A 232 -22.67 1.79 -7.69
C GLY A 232 -21.67 0.85 -7.02
N ASN A 233 -20.59 0.51 -7.74
CA ASN A 233 -19.47 -0.23 -7.16
C ASN A 233 -18.63 0.70 -6.30
N ALA A 234 -18.82 0.60 -4.97
CA ALA A 234 -18.15 1.45 -4.00
C ALA A 234 -16.63 1.25 -3.99
N PHE A 235 -16.14 0.03 -4.22
CA PHE A 235 -14.71 -0.26 -4.31
C PHE A 235 -14.07 0.40 -5.54
N LEU A 236 -14.77 0.38 -6.69
CA LEU A 236 -14.33 1.09 -7.90
C LEU A 236 -14.23 2.59 -7.65
N SER A 237 -15.23 3.17 -6.99
CA SER A 237 -15.26 4.62 -6.69
C SER A 237 -14.06 5.04 -5.84
N VAL A 238 -13.78 4.26 -4.79
CA VAL A 238 -12.66 4.55 -3.87
C VAL A 238 -11.30 4.32 -4.54
N TYR A 239 -11.19 3.31 -5.40
CA TYR A 239 -9.98 3.07 -6.18
C TYR A 239 -9.69 4.23 -7.15
N VAL A 240 -10.72 4.72 -7.86
CA VAL A 240 -10.61 5.89 -8.76
C VAL A 240 -10.22 7.15 -7.97
N LEU A 241 -10.86 7.39 -6.81
CA LEU A 241 -10.46 8.46 -5.89
C LEU A 241 -8.98 8.34 -5.54
N GLY A 242 -8.54 7.14 -5.11
CA GLY A 242 -7.15 6.87 -4.74
C GLY A 242 -6.18 7.20 -5.87
N ILE A 243 -6.41 6.69 -7.09
CA ILE A 243 -5.57 6.98 -8.26
C ILE A 243 -5.47 8.48 -8.53
N MET A 244 -6.59 9.19 -8.54
CA MET A 244 -6.59 10.61 -8.87
C MET A 244 -5.83 11.43 -7.82
N ILE A 245 -6.10 11.21 -6.53
CA ILE A 245 -5.44 11.95 -5.44
C ILE A 245 -3.96 11.54 -5.31
N GLY A 246 -3.64 10.27 -5.50
CA GLY A 246 -2.27 9.75 -5.46
C GLY A 246 -1.36 10.31 -6.56
N ASN A 247 -1.91 10.76 -7.69
CA ASN A 247 -1.16 11.36 -8.79
C ASN A 247 -1.11 12.90 -8.74
N LEU A 248 -1.68 13.53 -7.72
CA LEU A 248 -1.50 14.95 -7.44
C LEU A 248 -0.18 15.18 -6.70
N GLU A 249 0.42 16.35 -6.94
CA GLU A 249 1.56 16.83 -6.18
C GLU A 249 1.09 17.88 -5.16
N TYR A 250 1.19 17.57 -3.86
CA TYR A 250 0.85 18.45 -2.76
C TYR A 250 1.79 18.25 -1.57
N TYR A 251 1.90 19.28 -0.74
CA TYR A 251 2.95 19.40 0.29
C TYR A 251 3.00 18.22 1.27
N ARG A 252 1.84 17.73 1.75
CA ARG A 252 1.74 16.69 2.80
C ARG A 252 1.55 15.26 2.28
N LYS A 253 1.81 15.02 1.00
CA LYS A 253 1.60 13.72 0.37
C LYS A 253 2.39 12.58 1.05
N LYS A 254 3.62 12.86 1.51
CA LYS A 254 4.45 11.88 2.21
C LYS A 254 3.81 11.38 3.49
N GLU A 255 3.25 12.27 4.30
CA GLU A 255 2.57 11.93 5.56
C GLU A 255 1.39 11.01 5.33
N VAL A 256 0.58 11.31 4.29
CA VAL A 256 -0.56 10.48 3.87
C VAL A 256 -0.07 9.08 3.47
N VAL A 257 1.02 8.98 2.68
CA VAL A 257 1.59 7.68 2.29
C VAL A 257 2.01 6.88 3.52
N PHE A 258 2.79 7.46 4.45
CA PHE A 258 3.24 6.77 5.65
C PHE A 258 2.09 6.29 6.53
N PHE A 259 1.08 7.13 6.70
CA PHE A 259 -0.10 6.76 7.48
C PHE A 259 -0.84 5.58 6.85
N PHE A 260 -1.16 5.68 5.56
CA PHE A 260 -1.91 4.63 4.87
C PHE A 260 -1.12 3.34 4.69
N ASP A 261 0.20 3.38 4.61
CA ASP A 261 1.04 2.19 4.61
C ASP A 261 0.86 1.37 5.90
N GLY A 262 1.04 2.01 7.05
CA GLY A 262 0.81 1.37 8.35
C GLY A 262 -0.65 0.98 8.58
N PHE A 263 -1.59 1.86 8.22
CA PHE A 263 -3.02 1.62 8.42
C PHE A 263 -3.55 0.49 7.55
N SER A 264 -3.14 0.43 6.28
CA SER A 264 -3.45 -0.69 5.37
C SER A 264 -2.88 -2.01 5.92
N GLY A 265 -1.68 -1.99 6.50
CA GLY A 265 -1.10 -3.15 7.17
C GLY A 265 -1.97 -3.65 8.34
N ILE A 266 -2.46 -2.74 9.19
CA ILE A 266 -3.39 -3.09 10.29
C ILE A 266 -4.70 -3.68 9.73
N MET A 267 -5.26 -3.08 8.68
CA MET A 267 -6.48 -3.58 8.03
C MET A 267 -6.26 -4.99 7.45
N GLN A 268 -5.12 -5.24 6.81
CA GLN A 268 -4.75 -6.57 6.30
C GLN A 268 -4.61 -7.60 7.42
N ILE A 269 -3.90 -7.27 8.50
CA ILE A 269 -3.76 -8.16 9.67
C ILE A 269 -5.14 -8.52 10.22
N GLY A 270 -5.97 -7.52 10.49
CA GLY A 270 -7.33 -7.72 11.02
C GLY A 270 -8.19 -8.57 10.07
N LEU A 271 -8.16 -8.26 8.78
CA LEU A 271 -8.91 -8.98 7.76
C LEU A 271 -8.52 -10.47 7.73
N PHE A 272 -7.24 -10.78 7.51
CA PHE A 272 -6.80 -12.17 7.40
C PHE A 272 -6.93 -12.95 8.72
N PHE A 273 -6.72 -12.30 9.87
CA PHE A 273 -6.97 -12.90 11.17
C PHE A 273 -8.45 -13.29 11.36
N LEU A 274 -9.37 -12.38 11.06
CA LEU A 274 -10.81 -12.63 11.17
C LEU A 274 -11.28 -13.70 10.19
N LEU A 275 -10.74 -13.72 8.97
CA LEU A 275 -11.00 -14.77 7.99
C LEU A 275 -10.53 -16.14 8.51
N GLY A 276 -9.36 -16.20 9.14
CA GLY A 276 -8.86 -17.41 9.80
C GLY A 276 -9.72 -17.82 10.99
N LEU A 277 -10.21 -16.85 11.75
CA LEU A 277 -11.07 -17.10 12.93
C LEU A 277 -12.44 -17.67 12.56
N LEU A 278 -12.99 -17.32 11.38
CA LEU A 278 -14.24 -17.92 10.86
C LEU A 278 -14.05 -19.33 10.29
N ALA A 279 -12.83 -19.68 9.93
CA ALA A 279 -12.58 -20.92 9.20
C ALA A 279 -12.64 -22.14 10.13
N ASN A 280 -13.57 -23.05 9.85
CA ASN A 280 -13.72 -24.31 10.59
C ASN A 280 -12.76 -25.38 10.04
N PRO A 281 -11.85 -25.96 10.87
CA PRO A 281 -10.86 -26.92 10.40
C PRO A 281 -11.46 -28.16 9.71
N GLN A 282 -12.60 -28.64 10.17
CA GLN A 282 -13.25 -29.80 9.55
C GLN A 282 -13.80 -29.48 8.15
N SER A 283 -14.39 -28.29 8.00
CA SER A 283 -14.88 -27.81 6.70
C SER A 283 -13.73 -27.49 5.74
N ILE A 284 -12.59 -26.97 6.24
CA ILE A 284 -11.36 -26.81 5.46
C ILE A 284 -10.95 -28.13 4.82
N VAL A 285 -10.82 -29.20 5.64
CA VAL A 285 -10.40 -30.53 5.14
C VAL A 285 -11.34 -31.06 4.07
N LYS A 286 -12.66 -30.90 4.26
CA LYS A 286 -13.67 -31.32 3.27
C LYS A 286 -13.60 -30.51 1.97
N ALA A 287 -13.21 -29.24 2.04
CA ALA A 287 -13.10 -28.36 0.89
C ALA A 287 -11.83 -28.61 0.04
N ILE A 288 -10.75 -29.19 0.61
CA ILE A 288 -9.46 -29.38 -0.05
C ILE A 288 -9.58 -30.02 -1.45
N PRO A 289 -10.27 -31.14 -1.68
CA PRO A 289 -10.29 -31.78 -3.00
C PRO A 289 -10.88 -30.88 -4.09
N VAL A 290 -12.02 -30.24 -3.78
CA VAL A 290 -12.70 -29.33 -4.72
C VAL A 290 -11.87 -28.08 -4.95
N ALA A 291 -11.37 -27.46 -3.89
CA ALA A 291 -10.56 -26.26 -3.97
C ALA A 291 -9.27 -26.50 -4.76
N PHE A 292 -8.58 -27.62 -4.53
CA PHE A 292 -7.39 -28.00 -5.27
C PHE A 292 -7.66 -28.15 -6.77
N LEU A 293 -8.73 -28.85 -7.12
CA LEU A 293 -9.11 -29.07 -8.51
C LEU A 293 -9.43 -27.74 -9.23
N VAL A 294 -10.19 -26.86 -8.58
CA VAL A 294 -10.52 -25.53 -9.12
C VAL A 294 -9.28 -24.66 -9.23
N MET A 295 -8.40 -24.65 -8.21
CA MET A 295 -7.15 -23.90 -8.22
C MET A 295 -6.23 -24.34 -9.36
N VAL A 296 -6.07 -25.66 -9.57
CA VAL A 296 -5.27 -26.21 -10.66
C VAL A 296 -5.84 -25.80 -12.02
N PHE A 297 -7.15 -25.86 -12.20
CA PHE A 297 -7.81 -25.41 -13.45
C PHE A 297 -7.57 -23.92 -13.71
N ILE A 298 -7.76 -23.09 -12.69
CA ILE A 298 -7.53 -21.64 -12.82
C ILE A 298 -6.07 -21.37 -13.22
N THR A 299 -5.13 -22.01 -12.54
CA THR A 299 -3.69 -21.72 -12.72
C THR A 299 -3.14 -22.23 -14.05
N ILE A 300 -3.58 -23.42 -14.49
CA ILE A 300 -3.00 -24.10 -15.65
C ILE A 300 -3.81 -23.83 -16.94
N ILE A 301 -5.10 -23.53 -16.82
CA ILE A 301 -5.97 -23.40 -18.00
C ILE A 301 -6.58 -22.01 -18.10
N ALA A 302 -7.40 -21.59 -17.12
CA ALA A 302 -8.20 -20.37 -17.27
C ALA A 302 -7.32 -19.12 -17.35
N ARG A 303 -6.34 -18.99 -16.46
CA ARG A 303 -5.46 -17.83 -16.40
C ARG A 303 -4.49 -17.74 -17.60
N PRO A 304 -3.77 -18.83 -18.00
CA PRO A 304 -2.97 -18.80 -19.23
C PRO A 304 -3.77 -18.49 -20.47
N LEU A 305 -4.96 -19.07 -20.62
CA LEU A 305 -5.82 -18.82 -21.78
C LEU A 305 -6.23 -17.33 -21.83
N ALA A 306 -6.65 -16.75 -20.71
CA ALA A 306 -6.99 -15.33 -20.62
C ALA A 306 -5.79 -14.43 -20.97
N SER A 307 -4.61 -14.68 -20.40
CA SER A 307 -3.42 -13.87 -20.66
C SER A 307 -2.92 -14.02 -22.10
N ILE A 308 -2.97 -15.21 -22.68
CA ILE A 308 -2.59 -15.43 -24.08
C ILE A 308 -3.54 -14.69 -25.02
N LEU A 309 -4.86 -14.87 -24.84
CA LEU A 309 -5.86 -14.26 -25.73
C LEU A 309 -5.82 -12.73 -25.69
N LEU A 310 -5.61 -12.15 -24.52
CA LEU A 310 -5.72 -10.71 -24.33
C LEU A 310 -4.38 -9.97 -24.51
N LEU A 311 -3.24 -10.58 -24.20
CA LEU A 311 -1.95 -9.89 -24.22
C LEU A 311 -1.09 -10.23 -25.44
N LYS A 312 -1.26 -11.40 -26.06
CA LYS A 312 -0.52 -11.76 -27.27
C LYS A 312 -0.68 -10.74 -28.42
N PRO A 313 -1.86 -10.13 -28.65
CA PRO A 313 -2.02 -9.09 -29.67
C PRO A 313 -1.16 -7.84 -29.43
N PHE A 314 -0.76 -7.58 -28.17
CA PHE A 314 0.13 -6.47 -27.80
C PHE A 314 1.62 -6.82 -27.86
N GLY A 315 1.99 -7.96 -28.46
CA GLY A 315 3.38 -8.36 -28.65
C GLY A 315 4.06 -8.97 -27.42
N TYR A 316 3.30 -9.40 -26.41
CA TYR A 316 3.87 -10.06 -25.23
C TYR A 316 4.56 -11.37 -25.58
N LYS A 317 5.78 -11.55 -25.08
CA LYS A 317 6.60 -12.75 -25.33
C LYS A 317 6.08 -13.95 -24.52
N LYS A 318 6.32 -15.18 -25.02
CA LYS A 318 5.90 -16.42 -24.35
C LYS A 318 6.32 -16.48 -22.87
N ASN A 319 7.57 -16.14 -22.57
CA ASN A 319 8.09 -16.16 -21.20
C ASN A 319 7.38 -15.15 -20.29
N GLN A 320 7.07 -13.96 -20.83
CA GLN A 320 6.31 -12.93 -20.14
C GLN A 320 4.89 -13.40 -19.81
N LEU A 321 4.19 -14.04 -20.80
CA LEU A 321 2.85 -14.59 -20.59
C LEU A 321 2.83 -15.72 -19.54
N ILE A 322 3.88 -16.54 -19.49
CA ILE A 322 4.02 -17.59 -18.45
C ILE A 322 4.11 -16.95 -17.06
N VAL A 323 4.94 -15.92 -16.88
CA VAL A 323 5.10 -15.24 -15.59
C VAL A 323 3.80 -14.53 -15.18
N ILE A 324 3.13 -13.83 -16.10
CA ILE A 324 1.84 -13.17 -15.85
C ILE A 324 0.77 -14.20 -15.43
N SER A 325 0.73 -15.34 -16.11
CA SER A 325 -0.21 -16.42 -15.77
C SER A 325 0.09 -16.99 -14.36
N ALA A 326 1.35 -17.20 -14.04
CA ALA A 326 1.78 -17.72 -12.74
C ALA A 326 1.57 -16.73 -11.58
N ALA A 327 1.53 -15.42 -11.86
CA ALA A 327 1.31 -14.36 -10.87
C ALA A 327 -0.16 -14.21 -10.43
N GLY A 328 -1.06 -15.05 -10.94
CA GLY A 328 -2.50 -14.97 -10.64
C GLY A 328 -2.87 -15.52 -9.25
N PHE A 329 -2.21 -15.07 -8.18
CA PHE A 329 -2.54 -15.47 -6.81
C PHE A 329 -3.92 -15.01 -6.41
N ARG A 330 -4.60 -15.78 -5.55
CA ARG A 330 -5.92 -15.42 -5.00
C ARG A 330 -5.75 -14.93 -3.56
N GLY A 331 -6.42 -13.84 -3.22
CA GLY A 331 -6.21 -13.14 -1.97
C GLY A 331 -7.47 -12.88 -1.14
N ALA A 332 -7.33 -11.95 -0.20
CA ALA A 332 -8.37 -11.60 0.76
C ALA A 332 -9.67 -11.11 0.15
N ALA A 333 -9.61 -10.40 -0.97
CA ALA A 333 -10.81 -9.88 -1.64
C ALA A 333 -11.77 -11.01 -2.05
N ALA A 334 -11.25 -12.11 -2.60
CA ALA A 334 -12.07 -13.27 -2.95
C ALA A 334 -12.78 -13.87 -1.73
N ILE A 335 -12.07 -13.99 -0.58
CA ILE A 335 -12.67 -14.54 0.64
C ILE A 335 -13.73 -13.56 1.22
N ALA A 336 -13.45 -12.27 1.19
CA ALA A 336 -14.39 -11.24 1.64
C ALA A 336 -15.67 -11.22 0.77
N PHE A 337 -15.54 -11.39 -0.55
CA PHE A 337 -16.70 -11.52 -1.45
C PHE A 337 -17.49 -12.80 -1.17
N ALA A 338 -16.83 -13.90 -0.81
CA ALA A 338 -17.52 -15.11 -0.36
C ALA A 338 -18.36 -14.87 0.91
N ILE A 339 -17.83 -14.13 1.89
CA ILE A 339 -18.56 -13.76 3.11
C ILE A 339 -19.78 -12.90 2.78
N MET A 340 -19.60 -11.90 1.91
CA MET A 340 -20.71 -11.05 1.45
C MET A 340 -21.83 -11.89 0.82
N VAL A 341 -21.49 -12.90 0.02
CA VAL A 341 -22.47 -13.82 -0.56
C VAL A 341 -23.22 -14.61 0.53
N ILE A 342 -22.52 -15.12 1.53
CA ILE A 342 -23.13 -15.86 2.65
C ILE A 342 -24.09 -14.96 3.43
N ASN A 343 -23.68 -13.71 3.71
CA ASN A 343 -24.52 -12.75 4.43
C ASN A 343 -25.76 -12.28 3.64
N SER A 344 -25.80 -12.51 2.34
CA SER A 344 -26.98 -12.19 1.52
C SER A 344 -28.15 -13.16 1.71
N ASN A 345 -28.01 -14.18 2.56
CA ASN A 345 -28.96 -15.27 2.75
C ASN A 345 -29.29 -16.07 1.46
N ALA A 346 -28.38 -16.06 0.48
CA ALA A 346 -28.50 -16.87 -0.72
C ALA A 346 -28.43 -18.37 -0.34
N LYS A 347 -29.34 -19.16 -0.89
CA LYS A 347 -29.30 -20.61 -0.69
C LYS A 347 -28.23 -21.20 -1.60
N LEU A 348 -27.15 -21.68 -1.00
CA LEU A 348 -26.02 -22.31 -1.70
C LEU A 348 -26.06 -23.83 -1.47
N SER A 349 -25.75 -24.58 -2.52
CA SER A 349 -25.64 -26.04 -2.45
C SER A 349 -24.26 -26.50 -1.99
N VAL A 350 -23.26 -25.61 -1.99
CA VAL A 350 -21.87 -25.88 -1.60
C VAL A 350 -21.39 -24.91 -0.53
N ASP A 351 -20.39 -25.33 0.23
CA ASP A 351 -19.73 -24.47 1.20
C ASP A 351 -18.76 -23.51 0.49
N LEU A 352 -19.33 -22.43 -0.05
CA LEU A 352 -18.62 -21.44 -0.85
C LEU A 352 -17.43 -20.84 -0.08
N PHE A 353 -17.63 -20.49 1.20
CA PHE A 353 -16.60 -19.84 2.00
C PHE A 353 -15.35 -20.72 2.13
N HIS A 354 -15.49 -21.96 2.59
CA HIS A 354 -14.32 -22.82 2.80
C HIS A 354 -13.67 -23.25 1.49
N ILE A 355 -14.43 -23.42 0.39
CA ILE A 355 -13.86 -23.68 -0.94
C ILE A 355 -12.97 -22.50 -1.38
N ILE A 356 -13.47 -21.27 -1.33
CA ILE A 356 -12.72 -20.07 -1.71
C ILE A 356 -11.52 -19.85 -0.79
N PHE A 357 -11.72 -20.02 0.52
CA PHE A 357 -10.68 -19.91 1.53
C PHE A 357 -9.51 -20.86 1.24
N VAL A 358 -9.80 -22.13 0.97
CA VAL A 358 -8.78 -23.14 0.65
C VAL A 358 -8.12 -22.86 -0.72
N ILE A 359 -8.88 -22.39 -1.73
CA ILE A 359 -8.29 -21.95 -3.01
C ILE A 359 -7.23 -20.85 -2.76
N CYS A 360 -7.55 -19.84 -1.95
CA CYS A 360 -6.62 -18.77 -1.62
C CYS A 360 -5.38 -19.28 -0.88
N LEU A 361 -5.56 -20.15 0.12
CA LEU A 361 -4.44 -20.78 0.85
C LEU A 361 -3.53 -21.57 -0.09
N LEU A 362 -4.09 -22.47 -0.88
CA LEU A 362 -3.32 -23.33 -1.80
C LEU A 362 -2.64 -22.52 -2.90
N SER A 363 -3.33 -21.51 -3.44
CA SER A 363 -2.75 -20.59 -4.42
C SER A 363 -1.50 -19.92 -3.86
N CYS A 364 -1.59 -19.34 -2.68
CA CYS A 364 -0.45 -18.65 -2.06
C CYS A 364 0.68 -19.60 -1.65
N LEU A 365 0.36 -20.79 -1.12
CA LEU A 365 1.37 -21.79 -0.73
C LEU A 365 2.08 -22.37 -1.95
N ILE A 366 1.33 -22.86 -2.94
CA ILE A 366 1.88 -23.59 -4.08
C ILE A 366 2.42 -22.60 -5.13
N GLN A 367 1.61 -21.67 -5.59
CA GLN A 367 2.04 -20.72 -6.61
C GLN A 367 3.09 -19.77 -6.04
N GLY A 368 2.93 -19.28 -4.79
CA GLY A 368 3.91 -18.42 -4.13
C GLY A 368 5.29 -19.04 -4.04
N SER A 369 5.39 -20.34 -3.73
CA SER A 369 6.66 -21.07 -3.67
C SER A 369 7.25 -21.31 -5.07
N LEU A 370 6.42 -21.54 -6.08
CA LEU A 370 6.85 -21.82 -7.44
C LEU A 370 7.18 -20.57 -8.25
N PHE A 371 6.59 -19.43 -7.92
CA PHE A 371 6.71 -18.20 -8.69
C PHE A 371 8.16 -17.71 -8.90
N PRO A 372 9.02 -17.63 -7.86
CA PRO A 372 10.43 -17.28 -8.05
C PRO A 372 11.19 -18.24 -8.96
N ILE A 373 10.86 -19.53 -8.90
CA ILE A 373 11.46 -20.56 -9.74
C ILE A 373 11.04 -20.37 -11.19
N ILE A 374 9.77 -20.07 -11.44
CA ILE A 374 9.24 -19.77 -12.77
C ILE A 374 9.92 -18.53 -13.35
N CYS A 375 10.03 -17.44 -12.58
CA CYS A 375 10.70 -16.21 -13.02
C CYS A 375 12.16 -16.46 -13.43
N ARG A 376 12.90 -17.28 -12.68
CA ARG A 376 14.29 -17.66 -13.01
C ARG A 376 14.36 -18.55 -14.26
N LYS A 377 13.55 -19.61 -14.33
CA LYS A 377 13.56 -20.54 -15.47
C LYS A 377 13.12 -19.92 -16.79
N THR A 378 12.30 -18.88 -16.74
CA THR A 378 11.84 -18.13 -17.91
C THR A 378 12.75 -16.97 -18.30
N ASP A 379 13.86 -16.76 -17.58
CA ASP A 379 14.77 -15.62 -17.79
C ASP A 379 14.05 -14.26 -17.76
N MET A 380 13.09 -14.12 -16.86
CA MET A 380 12.31 -12.90 -16.73
C MET A 380 12.79 -11.97 -15.62
N ILE A 381 13.91 -12.29 -14.97
CA ILE A 381 14.54 -11.45 -13.95
C ILE A 381 15.43 -10.42 -14.63
N ASP A 382 15.28 -9.15 -14.22
CA ASP A 382 16.12 -8.05 -14.64
C ASP A 382 17.11 -7.70 -13.51
N PRO A 383 18.42 -7.94 -13.69
CA PRO A 383 19.39 -7.66 -12.65
C PRO A 383 19.69 -6.17 -12.48
N ASP A 384 19.43 -5.35 -13.50
CA ASP A 384 19.86 -3.95 -13.58
C ASP A 384 18.79 -2.95 -13.16
N ASP A 385 17.57 -3.40 -12.85
CA ASP A 385 16.46 -2.53 -12.52
C ASP A 385 16.04 -2.61 -11.04
N THR A 386 15.48 -1.53 -10.49
CA THR A 386 14.98 -1.49 -9.11
C THR A 386 13.56 -2.04 -9.00
N VAL A 387 13.30 -2.85 -7.97
CA VAL A 387 11.99 -3.49 -7.72
C VAL A 387 10.90 -2.43 -7.53
N LEU A 388 9.79 -2.54 -8.28
CA LEU A 388 8.55 -1.80 -8.07
C LEU A 388 8.65 -0.26 -8.23
N LYS A 389 9.01 0.19 -9.44
CA LYS A 389 9.03 1.63 -9.78
C LYS A 389 7.63 2.28 -9.88
N THR A 390 6.59 1.49 -10.08
CA THR A 390 5.23 2.01 -10.35
C THR A 390 4.45 2.38 -9.10
N PHE A 391 4.78 1.79 -7.96
CA PHE A 391 4.20 2.20 -6.69
C PHE A 391 4.89 3.49 -6.20
N ASN A 392 4.13 4.50 -5.76
CA ASN A 392 4.65 5.72 -5.13
C ASN A 392 5.33 5.37 -3.79
N TYR A 393 6.38 4.57 -3.86
CA TYR A 393 7.24 4.34 -2.73
C TYR A 393 8.07 5.61 -2.54
N TYR A 394 7.66 6.43 -1.60
CA TYR A 394 8.59 7.33 -0.97
C TYR A 394 9.55 6.44 -0.17
N SER A 395 10.49 5.84 -0.88
CA SER A 395 11.62 5.21 -0.24
C SER A 395 12.24 6.27 0.67
N SER A 396 12.18 6.02 1.97
CA SER A 396 12.95 6.78 2.97
C SER A 396 14.46 6.69 2.74
N LYS A 397 14.88 5.93 1.74
CA LYS A 397 16.22 5.84 1.17
C LYS A 397 16.31 6.63 -0.13
N SER A 398 15.89 7.89 -0.14
CA SER A 398 16.55 8.84 -1.01
C SER A 398 17.95 9.03 -0.40
N ASP A 399 18.98 8.54 -1.09
CA ASP A 399 20.37 8.83 -0.72
C ASP A 399 20.68 10.34 -0.74
N VAL A 400 19.68 11.18 -1.04
CA VAL A 400 19.77 12.62 -1.13
C VAL A 400 18.79 13.26 -0.13
N GLY A 401 19.32 13.94 0.86
CA GLY A 401 18.60 14.83 1.77
C GLY A 401 18.63 16.27 1.27
N PHE A 402 17.60 17.05 1.58
CA PHE A 402 17.55 18.48 1.30
C PHE A 402 17.47 19.26 2.60
N ILE A 403 18.30 20.32 2.70
CA ILE A 403 18.31 21.26 3.81
C ILE A 403 17.94 22.63 3.25
N GLU A 404 16.94 23.27 3.85
CA GLU A 404 16.54 24.63 3.53
C GLU A 404 17.19 25.59 4.54
N THR A 405 17.85 26.64 4.05
CA THR A 405 18.45 27.66 4.88
C THR A 405 18.19 29.04 4.30
N GLN A 406 17.98 30.02 5.17
CA GLN A 406 17.83 31.42 4.77
C GLN A 406 19.18 32.14 4.90
N ILE A 407 19.55 32.87 3.87
CA ILE A 407 20.82 33.63 3.82
C ILE A 407 20.66 34.96 4.55
N ASN A 408 21.30 35.09 5.69
CA ASN A 408 21.36 36.34 6.45
C ASN A 408 22.16 37.40 5.72
N GLU A 409 21.89 38.69 5.99
CA GLU A 409 22.60 39.85 5.39
C GLU A 409 24.11 39.82 5.67
N HIS A 410 24.51 39.25 6.80
CA HIS A 410 25.93 39.12 7.20
C HIS A 410 26.57 37.80 6.77
N SER A 411 25.88 36.98 5.98
CA SER A 411 26.43 35.72 5.50
C SER A 411 27.57 35.95 4.52
N GLU A 412 28.67 35.22 4.69
CA GLU A 412 29.80 35.21 3.76
C GLU A 412 29.43 34.74 2.34
N LEU A 413 28.25 34.17 2.17
CA LEU A 413 27.74 33.69 0.89
C LEU A 413 27.09 34.80 0.07
N VAL A 414 26.74 35.93 0.68
CA VAL A 414 26.14 37.08 -0.02
C VAL A 414 27.13 37.65 -1.04
N GLY A 415 26.71 37.83 -2.28
CA GLY A 415 27.52 38.31 -3.37
C GLY A 415 28.38 37.27 -4.08
N LYS A 416 28.51 36.06 -3.53
CA LYS A 416 29.24 34.95 -4.19
C LYS A 416 28.38 34.27 -5.25
N LYS A 417 29.02 33.81 -6.30
CA LYS A 417 28.38 32.93 -7.29
C LYS A 417 28.29 31.52 -6.75
N VAL A 418 27.27 30.77 -7.15
CA VAL A 418 27.07 29.36 -6.72
C VAL A 418 28.33 28.52 -6.98
N LYS A 419 29.05 28.73 -8.10
CA LYS A 419 30.32 28.02 -8.40
C LYS A 419 31.49 28.40 -7.48
N GLU A 420 31.40 29.53 -6.78
CA GLU A 420 32.44 30.05 -5.88
C GLU A 420 32.22 29.58 -4.43
N ILE A 421 31.07 28.99 -4.17
CA ILE A 421 30.81 28.36 -2.89
C ILE A 421 31.64 27.07 -2.87
N GLY A 422 32.80 27.14 -2.22
CA GLY A 422 33.70 25.98 -2.07
C GLY A 422 33.10 24.90 -1.17
N LEU A 423 32.00 24.27 -1.63
CA LEU A 423 31.45 23.08 -0.98
C LEU A 423 32.36 21.92 -1.34
N ASN A 424 33.36 21.65 -0.47
CA ASN A 424 34.29 20.52 -0.61
C ASN A 424 33.63 19.17 -0.28
N PHE A 425 32.29 19.11 -0.34
CA PHE A 425 31.48 17.92 -0.07
C PHE A 425 30.57 17.65 -1.27
N ASP A 426 30.06 16.45 -1.40
CA ASP A 426 29.06 16.05 -2.42
C ASP A 426 27.69 16.73 -2.17
N ILE A 427 27.69 18.07 -2.14
CA ILE A 427 26.53 18.90 -1.87
C ILE A 427 26.31 19.83 -3.05
N ILE A 428 25.06 20.01 -3.46
CA ILE A 428 24.67 20.91 -4.54
C ILE A 428 23.64 21.93 -4.06
N VAL A 429 23.67 23.12 -4.59
CA VAL A 429 22.56 24.06 -4.46
C VAL A 429 21.44 23.61 -5.40
N ALA A 430 20.37 23.08 -4.83
CA ALA A 430 19.28 22.49 -5.60
C ALA A 430 18.23 23.52 -6.02
N LYS A 431 18.01 24.57 -5.19
CA LYS A 431 16.95 25.56 -5.39
C LYS A 431 17.30 26.87 -4.66
N ILE A 432 16.95 27.99 -5.26
CA ILE A 432 17.00 29.31 -4.60
C ILE A 432 15.61 29.94 -4.71
N ILE A 433 15.09 30.48 -3.61
CA ILE A 433 13.87 31.28 -3.59
C ILE A 433 14.24 32.71 -3.22
N ARG A 434 13.96 33.65 -4.10
CA ARG A 434 14.20 35.07 -3.91
C ARG A 434 12.88 35.84 -4.06
N ASN A 435 12.48 36.59 -3.05
CA ASN A 435 11.23 37.37 -3.06
C ASN A 435 10.00 36.49 -3.46
N LYS A 436 9.92 35.29 -2.89
CA LYS A 436 8.87 34.27 -3.17
C LYS A 436 8.87 33.74 -4.62
N LYS A 437 9.89 34.03 -5.44
CA LYS A 437 10.05 33.50 -6.80
C LYS A 437 11.18 32.50 -6.86
N LEU A 438 10.95 31.43 -7.64
CA LEU A 438 11.96 30.42 -7.90
C LEU A 438 13.07 30.96 -8.79
N VAL A 439 14.33 30.87 -8.35
CA VAL A 439 15.53 31.10 -9.13
C VAL A 439 16.22 29.75 -9.34
N ILE A 440 16.44 29.40 -10.60
CA ILE A 440 17.14 28.16 -10.95
C ILE A 440 18.64 28.39 -10.73
N PRO A 441 19.30 27.67 -9.80
CA PRO A 441 20.73 27.87 -9.53
C PRO A 441 21.56 27.36 -10.71
N ARG A 442 22.41 28.24 -11.23
CA ARG A 442 23.47 27.93 -12.19
C ARG A 442 24.80 28.37 -11.59
N GLY A 443 25.93 27.88 -12.11
CA GLY A 443 27.23 28.24 -11.59
C GLY A 443 27.47 29.77 -11.47
N ASP A 444 26.91 30.58 -12.37
CA ASP A 444 27.02 32.03 -12.35
C ASP A 444 25.88 32.76 -11.59
N THR A 445 24.95 32.02 -10.98
CA THR A 445 23.89 32.62 -10.15
C THR A 445 24.50 33.19 -8.87
N VAL A 446 24.27 34.48 -8.62
CA VAL A 446 24.75 35.18 -7.41
C VAL A 446 23.73 34.96 -6.30
N ILE A 447 24.21 34.61 -5.11
CA ILE A 447 23.41 34.50 -3.89
C ILE A 447 23.22 35.88 -3.29
N CYS A 448 22.00 36.24 -2.95
CA CYS A 448 21.65 37.50 -2.33
C CYS A 448 21.22 37.32 -0.87
N ALA A 449 21.32 38.42 -0.10
CA ALA A 449 20.74 38.44 1.24
C ALA A 449 19.23 38.14 1.19
N ASN A 450 18.72 37.44 2.19
CA ASN A 450 17.34 37.01 2.30
C ASN A 450 16.89 35.97 1.23
N ASP A 451 17.83 35.41 0.46
CA ASP A 451 17.54 34.23 -0.35
C ASP A 451 17.28 33.02 0.56
N THR A 452 16.26 32.24 0.25
CA THR A 452 16.11 30.88 0.80
C THR A 452 16.81 29.91 -0.14
N VAL A 453 17.85 29.25 0.33
CA VAL A 453 18.67 28.32 -0.44
C VAL A 453 18.36 26.90 0.02
N VAL A 454 18.02 26.01 -0.92
CA VAL A 454 17.86 24.58 -0.67
C VAL A 454 19.12 23.87 -1.16
N ILE A 455 19.79 23.21 -0.25
CA ILE A 455 21.01 22.45 -0.48
C ILE A 455 20.66 20.97 -0.47
N GLY A 456 21.08 20.23 -1.51
CA GLY A 456 20.91 18.79 -1.62
C GLY A 456 22.25 18.09 -1.43
N GLY A 457 22.27 17.03 -0.66
CA GLY A 457 23.43 16.19 -0.42
C GLY A 457 23.05 14.77 -0.03
N LYS A 458 24.02 13.90 0.17
CA LYS A 458 23.78 12.53 0.62
C LYS A 458 23.12 12.53 1.99
N SER A 459 21.97 11.85 2.12
CA SER A 459 21.31 11.76 3.43
C SER A 459 22.10 10.87 4.37
N TYR A 460 22.28 11.35 5.60
CA TYR A 460 22.93 10.61 6.65
C TYR A 460 21.94 9.61 7.29
N PHE A 461 22.35 8.37 7.36
CA PHE A 461 21.68 7.34 8.15
C PHE A 461 22.74 6.70 9.04
N ASP A 462 22.54 6.76 10.35
CA ASP A 462 23.46 6.14 11.30
C ASP A 462 23.04 4.69 11.62
N PRO A 463 23.72 3.69 11.08
CA PRO A 463 23.47 2.29 11.42
C PRO A 463 24.09 1.87 12.75
N THR A 464 24.89 2.73 13.40
CA THR A 464 25.71 2.37 14.58
C THR A 464 24.97 2.53 15.91
N GLY A 465 23.82 3.25 15.90
CA GLY A 465 23.01 3.48 17.09
C GLY A 465 23.43 4.69 17.94
N TYR A 466 24.33 5.54 17.42
CA TYR A 466 24.56 6.87 17.98
C TYR A 466 23.42 7.77 17.49
N GLY A 467 22.48 8.08 18.36
CA GLY A 467 21.29 8.88 18.03
C GLY A 467 21.51 10.36 18.27
N LEU A 468 21.00 11.20 17.36
CA LEU A 468 20.80 12.61 17.66
C LEU A 468 19.52 12.75 18.47
N VAL A 469 19.64 13.24 19.69
CA VAL A 469 18.52 13.44 20.62
C VAL A 469 18.26 14.93 20.79
N GLU A 470 17.01 15.34 20.65
CA GLU A 470 16.58 16.71 20.90
C GLU A 470 16.19 16.85 22.38
N ILE A 471 16.79 17.84 23.06
CA ILE A 471 16.46 18.21 24.44
C ILE A 471 16.09 19.69 24.46
N THR A 472 14.88 20.00 24.95
CA THR A 472 14.46 21.39 25.17
C THR A 472 14.78 21.78 26.61
N ILE A 473 15.47 22.90 26.80
CA ILE A 473 15.81 23.43 28.12
C ILE A 473 14.54 24.04 28.72
N SER A 474 14.10 23.49 29.86
CA SER A 474 13.00 24.08 30.64
C SER A 474 13.54 25.05 31.67
N ASP A 475 12.68 25.91 32.24
CA ASP A 475 13.04 26.85 33.30
C ASP A 475 13.64 26.14 34.54
N LYS A 476 13.26 24.88 34.77
CA LYS A 476 13.75 24.06 35.91
C LYS A 476 14.97 23.20 35.57
N ASN A 477 15.46 23.25 34.34
CA ASN A 477 16.62 22.47 33.91
C ASN A 477 17.90 23.05 34.54
N ASN A 478 18.76 22.19 35.11
CA ASN A 478 20.03 22.58 35.72
C ASN A 478 21.02 23.22 34.73
N TRP A 479 20.76 23.19 33.44
CA TRP A 479 21.57 23.76 32.38
C TRP A 479 21.15 25.21 32.05
N ASN A 480 19.95 25.63 32.47
CA ASN A 480 19.45 26.99 32.23
C ASN A 480 20.37 28.05 32.88
N GLY A 481 20.80 29.02 32.07
CA GLY A 481 21.70 30.10 32.49
C GLY A 481 23.19 29.70 32.57
N LYS A 482 23.56 28.45 32.28
CA LYS A 482 24.97 28.00 32.28
C LYS A 482 25.58 28.07 30.89
N LYS A 483 26.91 28.25 30.86
CA LYS A 483 27.68 28.11 29.61
C LYS A 483 27.82 26.62 29.27
N LEU A 484 27.89 26.30 27.99
CA LEU A 484 28.02 24.94 27.49
C LEU A 484 29.24 24.21 28.08
N LYS A 485 30.37 24.92 28.28
CA LYS A 485 31.58 24.37 28.92
C LYS A 485 31.44 24.05 30.41
N ASP A 486 30.43 24.61 31.07
CA ASP A 486 30.20 24.48 32.53
C ASP A 486 29.13 23.42 32.83
N ILE A 487 28.74 22.65 31.80
CA ILE A 487 27.75 21.57 31.91
C ILE A 487 28.49 20.24 32.03
N ASP A 488 28.14 19.46 33.06
CA ASP A 488 28.62 18.09 33.18
C ASP A 488 27.92 17.20 32.14
N MET A 489 28.60 16.93 31.02
CA MET A 489 28.22 15.95 30.00
C MET A 489 29.11 14.73 30.14
N ILE A 490 28.55 13.58 29.79
CA ILE A 490 29.30 12.31 29.73
C ILE A 490 30.24 12.37 28.52
N ASP A 491 31.46 11.82 28.64
CA ASP A 491 32.47 11.83 27.57
C ASP A 491 31.98 11.28 26.22
N SER A 492 30.91 10.52 26.21
CA SER A 492 30.25 9.97 25.01
C SER A 492 29.12 10.85 24.45
N GLU A 493 28.89 12.04 24.99
CA GLU A 493 27.84 12.97 24.55
C GLU A 493 28.46 14.24 23.97
N LEU A 494 27.91 14.74 22.85
CA LEU A 494 28.35 15.96 22.18
C LEU A 494 27.14 16.79 21.76
N VAL A 495 27.09 18.07 22.13
CA VAL A 495 26.11 19.00 21.58
C VAL A 495 26.54 19.37 20.16
N VAL A 496 25.74 18.97 19.18
CA VAL A 496 26.00 19.16 17.76
C VAL A 496 25.42 20.48 17.25
N MET A 497 24.27 20.89 17.81
CA MET A 497 23.56 22.10 17.40
C MET A 497 22.71 22.64 18.54
N ILE A 498 22.58 23.96 18.59
CA ILE A 498 21.67 24.66 19.51
C ILE A 498 20.71 25.48 18.67
N GLN A 499 19.41 25.31 18.86
CA GLN A 499 18.40 26.18 18.31
C GLN A 499 17.85 27.07 19.43
N ALA A 500 18.09 28.36 19.32
CA ALA A 500 17.56 29.32 20.26
C ALA A 500 16.03 29.42 20.20
N LYS A 501 15.39 29.89 21.26
CA LYS A 501 13.93 30.07 21.35
C LYS A 501 13.32 30.88 20.19
N ASN A 502 14.10 31.82 19.61
CA ASN A 502 13.69 32.60 18.42
C ASN A 502 13.84 31.84 17.09
N GLY A 503 14.27 30.57 17.11
CA GLY A 503 14.49 29.74 15.92
C GLY A 503 15.89 29.86 15.31
N GLU A 504 16.77 30.73 15.82
CA GLU A 504 18.14 30.91 15.32
C GLU A 504 18.99 29.67 15.66
N ILE A 505 19.80 29.25 14.68
CA ILE A 505 20.73 28.11 14.88
C ILE A 505 22.07 28.66 15.35
N ILE A 506 22.52 28.21 16.50
CA ILE A 506 23.78 28.61 17.11
C ILE A 506 24.78 27.46 17.02
N VAL A 507 25.98 27.72 16.53
CA VAL A 507 27.06 26.73 16.56
C VAL A 507 27.51 26.52 18.02
N PRO A 508 27.51 25.30 18.54
CA PRO A 508 27.85 25.06 19.93
C PRO A 508 29.34 25.31 20.19
N THR A 509 29.63 26.39 20.90
CA THR A 509 30.96 26.67 21.44
C THR A 509 30.87 26.70 22.97
N GLY A 510 31.97 26.40 23.63
CA GLY A 510 31.99 26.32 25.12
C GLY A 510 31.50 27.60 25.81
N ASN A 511 31.51 28.75 25.14
CA ASN A 511 31.09 30.03 25.72
C ASN A 511 29.60 30.36 25.49
N VAL A 512 28.88 29.57 24.74
CA VAL A 512 27.43 29.78 24.51
C VAL A 512 26.68 29.53 25.82
N THR A 513 25.84 30.49 26.22
CA THR A 513 24.97 30.38 27.39
C THR A 513 23.63 29.76 26.95
N LEU A 514 23.19 28.73 27.60
CA LEU A 514 21.94 28.05 27.33
C LEU A 514 20.80 28.72 28.11
N ASN A 515 19.69 28.98 27.44
CA ASN A 515 18.52 29.62 28.04
C ASN A 515 17.29 28.73 27.97
N ALA A 516 16.35 28.97 28.85
CA ALA A 516 15.06 28.27 28.81
C ALA A 516 14.33 28.52 27.49
N GLY A 517 13.91 27.47 26.85
CA GLY A 517 13.30 27.45 25.53
C GLY A 517 14.27 27.13 24.39
N ASP A 518 15.58 27.05 24.64
CA ASP A 518 16.54 26.58 23.66
C ASP A 518 16.43 25.06 23.47
N LYS A 519 16.61 24.62 22.23
CA LYS A 519 16.64 23.21 21.86
C LYS A 519 18.06 22.79 21.53
N LEU A 520 18.55 21.77 22.22
CA LEU A 520 19.86 21.19 21.96
C LEU A 520 19.70 19.89 21.20
N ILE A 521 20.48 19.73 20.14
CA ILE A 521 20.67 18.45 19.48
C ILE A 521 21.98 17.87 19.97
N ILE A 522 21.86 16.73 20.66
CA ILE A 522 22.97 16.05 21.31
C ILE A 522 23.17 14.71 20.62
N LEU A 523 24.40 14.46 20.18
CA LEU A 523 24.85 13.14 19.77
C LEU A 523 25.16 12.33 21.03
N LYS A 524 24.48 11.20 21.22
CA LYS A 524 24.77 10.28 22.31
C LYS A 524 24.58 8.83 21.90
N GLU A 525 25.33 7.96 22.56
CA GLU A 525 25.18 6.52 22.37
C GLU A 525 23.80 6.08 22.86
N THR A 526 22.94 5.62 21.96
CA THR A 526 21.68 5.01 22.33
C THR A 526 21.95 3.56 22.73
N VAL A 527 21.65 3.23 23.96
CA VAL A 527 21.79 1.86 24.50
C VAL A 527 21.05 0.90 23.57
N LYS A 528 21.76 -0.06 23.00
CA LYS A 528 21.13 -1.18 22.30
C LYS A 528 20.34 -1.99 23.33
N PHE A 529 18.99 -1.92 23.23
CA PHE A 529 18.13 -2.90 23.89
C PHE A 529 18.03 -4.18 23.07
#